data_0fe1981d262c96fb047f6272e12ce066
#
_entry.id   0fe1981d262c96fb047f6272e12ce066
#
_cell.length_a   1.000
_cell.length_b   1.000
_cell.length_c   1.000
_cell.angle_alpha   90.00
_cell.angle_beta   90.00
_cell.angle_gamma   90.00
#
_symmetry.space_group_name_H-M   'P 1'
#
loop_
_entity.id
_entity.type
_entity.pdbx_description
1 polymer ?
#
loop_
_entity_poly.entity_id
_entity_poly.type
_entity_poly.pdbx_seq_one_letter_code
_entity_poly.pdbx_strand_id
1 'polypeptide(L)'
;MEPLTALLLLWPLILTRRPEQASPIWARRSLITLLTLLTARYLYWRCTASLNLSSGGAAALSLTLLVAEGWLLFSGLLPLWLAWRRFPDRRPSADQSMAAVRAGRWQPRVTILVPTCGEPLDVLERCLVGCCSQHYRHSEVWVLDDSGREEVELLARRLGCHYRHRPVRSAAKAGNLNDGLRLTHSDLIAVFDADFIPQRHYLERCVGFFRHPDVGLVQTPQHFINVDPVMRNLGMERWMLPDEESFYRWIQPVRDGWGAVVCAGTSFVARRSALEQIGGFVEPALSEDFVTGIALRRQGWSLL
;
A
#
# COMPACT_ATOMS: atom_id res chain seq x y z
N MET A 1 11.48 28.81 -25.67
CA MET A 1 11.95 27.46 -25.26
C MET A 1 12.87 26.94 -26.37
N GLU A 2 14.11 26.60 -26.05
CA GLU A 2 14.99 26.03 -27.06
C GLU A 2 14.44 24.69 -27.57
N PRO A 3 14.55 24.40 -28.87
CA PRO A 3 13.99 23.18 -29.46
C PRO A 3 14.52 21.89 -28.81
N LEU A 4 15.70 21.93 -28.22
CA LEU A 4 16.28 20.81 -27.48
C LEU A 4 15.46 20.45 -26.23
N THR A 5 14.93 21.44 -25.52
CA THR A 5 14.10 21.26 -24.32
C THR A 5 12.76 20.60 -24.67
N ALA A 6 12.16 20.99 -25.81
CA ALA A 6 10.93 20.40 -26.32
C ALA A 6 11.12 18.93 -26.76
N LEU A 7 12.22 18.62 -27.43
CA LEU A 7 12.59 17.24 -27.82
C LEU A 7 12.84 16.35 -26.59
N LEU A 8 13.48 16.87 -25.56
CA LEU A 8 13.72 16.13 -24.30
C LEU A 8 12.43 15.85 -23.55
N LEU A 9 11.43 16.74 -23.61
CA LEU A 9 10.11 16.53 -23.01
C LEU A 9 9.24 15.52 -23.79
N LEU A 10 9.49 15.34 -25.09
CA LEU A 10 8.80 14.33 -25.90
C LEU A 10 9.37 12.91 -25.71
N TRP A 11 10.59 12.78 -25.22
CA TRP A 11 11.25 11.49 -25.02
C TRP A 11 10.46 10.53 -24.11
N PRO A 12 9.92 10.94 -22.94
CA PRO A 12 9.08 10.10 -22.10
C PRO A 12 7.80 9.64 -22.80
N LEU A 13 7.19 10.50 -23.62
CA LEU A 13 5.95 10.17 -24.37
C LEU A 13 6.20 9.08 -25.41
N ILE A 14 7.40 9.04 -26.00
CA ILE A 14 7.79 7.99 -26.96
C ILE A 14 7.99 6.64 -26.22
N LEU A 15 8.51 6.68 -24.99
CA LEU A 15 8.81 5.51 -24.19
C LEU A 15 7.58 4.89 -23.50
N THR A 16 6.51 5.67 -23.28
CA THR A 16 5.31 5.25 -22.55
C THR A 16 4.20 4.69 -23.45
N ARG A 17 4.43 4.52 -24.74
CA ARG A 17 3.41 4.06 -25.71
C ARG A 17 2.82 2.66 -25.48
N ARG A 18 3.31 1.90 -24.50
CA ARG A 18 2.78 0.56 -24.15
C ARG A 18 2.55 0.44 -22.64
N PRO A 19 1.39 0.88 -22.12
CA PRO A 19 1.11 0.89 -20.68
C PRO A 19 1.05 -0.51 -20.04
N GLU A 20 0.88 -1.57 -20.84
CA GLU A 20 0.77 -2.95 -20.36
C GLU A 20 2.11 -3.63 -20.07
N GLN A 21 3.22 -3.09 -20.54
CA GLN A 21 4.55 -3.66 -20.29
C GLN A 21 5.32 -2.80 -19.30
N ALA A 22 5.89 -3.44 -18.27
CA ALA A 22 6.78 -2.75 -17.34
C ALA A 22 7.86 -1.98 -18.12
N SER A 23 7.95 -0.67 -17.90
CA SER A 23 8.95 0.18 -18.56
C SER A 23 10.36 -0.38 -18.37
N PRO A 24 11.16 -0.56 -19.43
CA PRO A 24 12.49 -1.10 -19.29
C PRO A 24 13.34 -0.21 -18.36
N ILE A 25 14.22 -0.82 -17.59
CA ILE A 25 15.02 -0.11 -16.56
C ILE A 25 15.81 1.07 -17.12
N TRP A 26 16.29 0.94 -18.36
CA TRP A 26 17.04 2.04 -19.03
C TRP A 26 16.14 3.26 -19.29
N ALA A 27 14.88 3.06 -19.70
CA ALA A 27 13.94 4.16 -19.94
C ALA A 27 13.65 4.93 -18.65
N ARG A 28 13.41 4.21 -17.54
CA ARG A 28 13.22 4.81 -16.22
C ARG A 28 14.47 5.58 -15.77
N ARG A 29 15.65 5.00 -15.90
CA ARG A 29 16.91 5.68 -15.55
C ARG A 29 17.15 6.92 -16.39
N SER A 30 16.87 6.86 -17.71
CA SER A 30 16.97 8.04 -18.60
C SER A 30 16.03 9.16 -18.16
N LEU A 31 14.79 8.84 -17.78
CA LEU A 31 13.83 9.81 -17.27
C LEU A 31 14.31 10.45 -15.95
N ILE A 32 14.79 9.64 -15.01
CA ILE A 32 15.32 10.12 -13.72
C ILE A 32 16.51 11.05 -13.97
N THR A 33 17.44 10.67 -14.84
CA THR A 33 18.59 11.50 -15.22
C THR A 33 18.13 12.82 -15.81
N LEU A 34 17.21 12.78 -16.76
CA LEU A 34 16.67 13.98 -17.40
C LEU A 34 16.04 14.94 -16.39
N LEU A 35 15.15 14.43 -15.53
CA LEU A 35 14.51 15.24 -14.48
C LEU A 35 15.52 15.83 -13.51
N THR A 36 16.54 15.06 -13.12
CA THR A 36 17.62 15.55 -12.25
C THR A 36 18.42 16.68 -12.94
N LEU A 37 18.77 16.53 -14.23
CA LEU A 37 19.47 17.58 -14.98
C LEU A 37 18.62 18.85 -15.16
N LEU A 38 17.33 18.70 -15.46
CA LEU A 38 16.40 19.84 -15.55
C LEU A 38 16.26 20.57 -14.23
N THR A 39 16.19 19.84 -13.13
CA THR A 39 16.14 20.42 -11.77
C THR A 39 17.44 21.12 -11.44
N ALA A 40 18.60 20.54 -11.75
CA ALA A 40 19.90 21.18 -11.54
C ALA A 40 20.04 22.48 -12.37
N ARG A 41 19.60 22.46 -13.65
CA ARG A 41 19.54 23.65 -14.50
C ARG A 41 18.63 24.74 -13.91
N TYR A 42 17.46 24.36 -13.41
CA TYR A 42 16.55 25.28 -12.74
C TYR A 42 17.19 25.92 -11.51
N LEU A 43 17.80 25.13 -10.64
CA LEU A 43 18.46 25.61 -9.44
C LEU A 43 19.65 26.54 -9.77
N TYR A 44 20.42 26.19 -10.80
CA TYR A 44 21.50 27.06 -11.30
C TYR A 44 20.96 28.43 -11.72
N TRP A 45 19.92 28.46 -12.57
CA TRP A 45 19.28 29.72 -12.97
C TRP A 45 18.70 30.48 -11.76
N ARG A 46 18.07 29.76 -10.84
CA ARG A 46 17.47 30.33 -9.65
C ARG A 46 18.51 31.01 -8.76
N CYS A 47 19.68 30.43 -8.60
CA CYS A 47 20.78 30.97 -7.79
C CYS A 47 21.54 32.10 -8.48
N THR A 48 21.66 32.09 -9.81
CA THR A 48 22.53 33.03 -10.55
C THR A 48 21.78 34.20 -11.18
N ALA A 49 20.49 34.02 -11.54
CA ALA A 49 19.77 35.02 -12.34
C ALA A 49 18.47 35.53 -11.69
N SER A 50 17.87 34.82 -10.75
CA SER A 50 16.54 35.19 -10.25
C SER A 50 16.49 35.60 -8.77
N LEU A 51 17.61 35.55 -8.05
CA LEU A 51 17.65 36.02 -6.65
C LEU A 51 17.59 37.57 -6.61
N ASN A 52 16.64 38.08 -5.82
CA ASN A 52 16.55 39.50 -5.56
C ASN A 52 17.28 39.83 -4.25
N LEU A 53 18.46 40.43 -4.37
CA LEU A 53 19.29 40.83 -3.24
C LEU A 53 19.37 42.36 -3.10
N SER A 54 18.43 43.13 -3.68
CA SER A 54 18.47 44.61 -3.75
C SER A 54 18.23 45.30 -2.41
N SER A 55 17.58 44.63 -1.45
CA SER A 55 17.40 45.13 -0.09
C SER A 55 17.39 43.96 0.89
N GLY A 56 17.60 44.25 2.20
CA GLY A 56 17.61 43.20 3.23
C GLY A 56 16.29 42.40 3.28
N GLY A 57 15.15 43.06 3.15
CA GLY A 57 13.84 42.38 3.12
C GLY A 57 13.65 41.52 1.87
N ALA A 58 14.02 42.05 0.69
CA ALA A 58 13.94 41.31 -0.55
C ALA A 58 14.88 40.08 -0.55
N ALA A 59 16.08 40.24 -0.03
CA ALA A 59 17.06 39.16 0.11
C ALA A 59 16.53 38.08 1.05
N ALA A 60 15.98 38.44 2.23
CA ALA A 60 15.42 37.47 3.16
C ALA A 60 14.28 36.65 2.55
N LEU A 61 13.31 37.28 1.88
CA LEU A 61 12.21 36.60 1.20
C LEU A 61 12.72 35.70 0.07
N SER A 62 13.65 36.19 -0.77
CA SER A 62 14.18 35.45 -1.90
C SER A 62 14.96 34.20 -1.47
N LEU A 63 15.75 34.31 -0.40
CA LEU A 63 16.48 33.16 0.18
C LEU A 63 15.54 32.15 0.87
N THR A 64 14.54 32.64 1.63
CA THR A 64 13.54 31.76 2.23
C THR A 64 12.79 30.95 1.16
N LEU A 65 12.39 31.60 0.07
CA LEU A 65 11.75 30.93 -1.06
C LEU A 65 12.67 29.90 -1.71
N LEU A 66 13.96 30.25 -1.93
CA LEU A 66 14.95 29.31 -2.48
C LEU A 66 15.10 28.04 -1.62
N VAL A 67 15.13 28.19 -0.27
CA VAL A 67 15.21 27.06 0.64
C VAL A 67 13.97 26.19 0.54
N ALA A 68 12.77 26.81 0.51
CA ALA A 68 11.50 26.07 0.35
C ALA A 68 11.43 25.33 -1.00
N GLU A 69 11.79 25.99 -2.09
CA GLU A 69 11.88 25.38 -3.44
C GLU A 69 12.88 24.22 -3.45
N GLY A 70 14.07 24.41 -2.88
CA GLY A 70 15.10 23.38 -2.78
C GLY A 70 14.61 22.14 -2.03
N TRP A 71 13.90 22.37 -0.92
CA TRP A 71 13.28 21.27 -0.17
C TRP A 71 12.22 20.52 -0.98
N LEU A 72 11.32 21.23 -1.67
CA LEU A 72 10.29 20.63 -2.53
C LEU A 72 10.91 19.81 -3.67
N LEU A 73 11.91 20.36 -4.35
CA LEU A 73 12.61 19.68 -5.45
C LEU A 73 13.37 18.45 -4.96
N PHE A 74 14.05 18.54 -3.83
CA PHE A 74 14.72 17.39 -3.20
C PHE A 74 13.71 16.30 -2.83
N SER A 75 12.60 16.67 -2.16
CA SER A 75 11.54 15.73 -1.76
C SER A 75 10.90 15.05 -2.98
N GLY A 76 10.74 15.75 -4.10
CA GLY A 76 10.22 15.19 -5.34
C GLY A 76 11.21 14.27 -6.07
N LEU A 77 12.51 14.59 -6.04
CA LEU A 77 13.54 13.78 -6.69
C LEU A 77 13.91 12.53 -5.89
N LEU A 78 13.80 12.56 -4.56
CA LEU A 78 14.21 11.47 -3.70
C LEU A 78 13.51 10.14 -4.05
N PRO A 79 12.17 10.06 -4.19
CA PRO A 79 11.48 8.84 -4.62
C PRO A 79 11.93 8.35 -6.01
N LEU A 80 12.22 9.28 -6.93
CA LEU A 80 12.72 8.97 -8.27
C LEU A 80 14.12 8.32 -8.19
N TRP A 81 15.03 8.85 -7.38
CA TRP A 81 16.35 8.26 -7.18
C TRP A 81 16.30 6.91 -6.51
N LEU A 82 15.40 6.72 -5.53
CA LEU A 82 15.15 5.40 -4.94
C LEU A 82 14.67 4.39 -6.00
N ALA A 83 13.94 4.84 -7.02
CA ALA A 83 13.49 4.02 -8.14
C ALA A 83 14.60 3.71 -9.18
N TRP A 84 15.85 4.19 -9.00
CA TRP A 84 16.98 3.86 -9.87
C TRP A 84 17.31 2.36 -9.89
N ARG A 85 17.10 1.67 -8.76
CA ARG A 85 17.31 0.23 -8.65
C ARG A 85 16.22 -0.57 -9.35
N ARG A 86 16.52 -1.84 -9.69
CA ARG A 86 15.48 -2.81 -10.00
C ARG A 86 14.72 -3.13 -8.72
N PHE A 87 13.42 -3.10 -8.78
CA PHE A 87 12.58 -3.63 -7.72
C PHE A 87 12.08 -5.04 -8.11
N PRO A 88 11.85 -5.91 -7.12
CA PRO A 88 11.45 -7.28 -7.38
C PRO A 88 10.05 -7.33 -8.02
N ASP A 89 9.89 -8.19 -9.02
CA ASP A 89 8.58 -8.62 -9.47
C ASP A 89 8.15 -9.83 -8.62
N ARG A 90 7.18 -9.62 -7.75
CA ARG A 90 6.68 -10.68 -6.85
C ARG A 90 5.63 -11.59 -7.49
N ARG A 91 5.15 -11.28 -8.71
CA ARG A 91 4.13 -12.10 -9.40
C ARG A 91 4.54 -13.55 -9.59
N PRO A 92 5.76 -13.88 -10.07
CA PRO A 92 6.19 -15.27 -10.18
C PRO A 92 6.22 -16.01 -8.83
N SER A 93 6.61 -15.33 -7.75
CA SER A 93 6.60 -15.89 -6.40
C SER A 93 5.18 -16.14 -5.90
N ALA A 94 4.24 -15.25 -6.20
CA ALA A 94 2.82 -15.42 -5.89
C ALA A 94 2.20 -16.60 -6.67
N ASP A 95 2.57 -16.79 -7.93
CA ASP A 95 2.14 -17.95 -8.74
C ASP A 95 2.71 -19.26 -8.21
N GLN A 96 3.98 -19.25 -7.76
CA GLN A 96 4.59 -20.40 -7.07
C GLN A 96 3.92 -20.70 -5.73
N SER A 97 3.53 -19.66 -4.96
CA SER A 97 2.72 -19.79 -3.75
C SER A 97 1.44 -20.53 -4.03
N MET A 98 0.67 -20.05 -5.00
CA MET A 98 -0.59 -20.67 -5.42
C MET A 98 -0.41 -22.14 -5.84
N ALA A 99 0.61 -22.44 -6.62
CA ALA A 99 0.91 -23.82 -7.03
C ALA A 99 1.28 -24.71 -5.83
N ALA A 100 2.03 -24.21 -4.86
CA ALA A 100 2.39 -24.95 -3.65
C ALA A 100 1.19 -25.25 -2.75
N VAL A 101 0.28 -24.28 -2.61
CA VAL A 101 -0.96 -24.40 -1.83
C VAL A 101 -1.87 -25.44 -2.48
N ARG A 102 -2.11 -25.33 -3.80
CA ARG A 102 -2.97 -26.27 -4.55
C ARG A 102 -2.43 -27.71 -4.54
N ALA A 103 -1.12 -27.85 -4.49
CA ALA A 103 -0.47 -29.16 -4.34
C ALA A 103 -0.46 -29.69 -2.89
N GLY A 104 -1.08 -28.99 -1.93
CA GLY A 104 -1.13 -29.40 -0.52
C GLY A 104 0.20 -29.30 0.24
N ARG A 105 1.24 -28.68 -0.35
CA ARG A 105 2.58 -28.63 0.25
C ARG A 105 2.74 -27.60 1.36
N TRP A 106 1.84 -26.62 1.41
CA TRP A 106 1.87 -25.55 2.42
C TRP A 106 0.46 -24.99 2.63
N GLN A 107 -0.12 -25.25 3.79
CA GLN A 107 -1.51 -24.89 4.09
C GLN A 107 -1.66 -24.43 5.55
N PRO A 108 -1.02 -23.31 5.96
CA PRO A 108 -1.19 -22.76 7.30
C PRO A 108 -2.63 -22.31 7.52
N ARG A 109 -3.12 -22.34 8.77
CA ARG A 109 -4.42 -21.78 9.11
C ARG A 109 -4.40 -20.26 9.01
N VAL A 110 -5.44 -19.67 8.44
CA VAL A 110 -5.59 -18.22 8.25
C VAL A 110 -6.89 -17.76 8.90
N THR A 111 -6.81 -16.77 9.76
CA THR A 111 -8.00 -16.01 10.19
C THR A 111 -8.09 -14.72 9.37
N ILE A 112 -9.22 -14.50 8.74
CA ILE A 112 -9.57 -13.24 8.06
C ILE A 112 -10.32 -12.38 9.08
N LEU A 113 -9.77 -11.22 9.41
CA LEU A 113 -10.38 -10.23 10.29
C LEU A 113 -10.97 -9.10 9.45
N VAL A 114 -12.26 -8.82 9.63
CA VAL A 114 -12.99 -7.74 8.97
C VAL A 114 -13.51 -6.78 10.04
N PRO A 115 -12.76 -5.72 10.39
CA PRO A 115 -13.23 -4.69 11.30
C PRO A 115 -14.29 -3.82 10.61
N THR A 116 -15.38 -3.52 11.32
CA THR A 116 -16.47 -2.65 10.87
C THR A 116 -16.95 -1.73 11.99
N CYS A 117 -17.34 -0.50 11.63
CA CYS A 117 -17.82 0.49 12.60
C CYS A 117 -18.86 1.44 11.97
N GLY A 118 -19.88 0.89 11.32
CA GLY A 118 -20.98 1.68 10.78
C GLY A 118 -21.08 1.76 9.26
N GLU A 119 -20.24 1.03 8.52
CA GLU A 119 -20.32 0.93 7.07
C GLU A 119 -21.70 0.40 6.64
N PRO A 120 -22.20 0.81 5.44
CA PRO A 120 -23.46 0.30 4.89
C PRO A 120 -23.45 -1.23 4.79
N LEU A 121 -24.61 -1.85 5.10
CA LEU A 121 -24.70 -3.31 5.17
C LEU A 121 -24.40 -3.98 3.82
N ASP A 122 -24.81 -3.36 2.72
CA ASP A 122 -24.54 -3.87 1.35
C ASP A 122 -23.04 -3.81 0.98
N VAL A 123 -22.31 -2.84 1.49
CA VAL A 123 -20.86 -2.72 1.33
C VAL A 123 -20.16 -3.85 2.11
N LEU A 124 -20.50 -4.01 3.39
CA LEU A 124 -19.97 -5.08 4.23
C LEU A 124 -20.33 -6.48 3.67
N GLU A 125 -21.54 -6.68 3.16
CA GLU A 125 -21.95 -7.95 2.57
C GLU A 125 -21.04 -8.35 1.40
N ARG A 126 -20.72 -7.40 0.50
CA ARG A 126 -19.79 -7.65 -0.64
C ARG A 126 -18.41 -8.06 -0.15
N CYS A 127 -17.88 -7.38 0.88
CA CYS A 127 -16.61 -7.76 1.50
C CYS A 127 -16.65 -9.19 2.04
N LEU A 128 -17.67 -9.52 2.85
CA LEU A 128 -17.80 -10.82 3.48
C LEU A 128 -17.98 -11.96 2.44
N VAL A 129 -18.78 -11.72 1.40
CA VAL A 129 -18.91 -12.66 0.27
C VAL A 129 -17.55 -12.91 -0.39
N GLY A 130 -16.74 -11.86 -0.61
CA GLY A 130 -15.38 -11.98 -1.13
C GLY A 130 -14.46 -12.78 -0.19
N CYS A 131 -14.54 -12.53 1.12
CA CYS A 131 -13.78 -13.26 2.14
C CYS A 131 -14.18 -14.74 2.21
N CYS A 132 -15.47 -15.06 2.17
CA CYS A 132 -15.97 -16.43 2.22
C CYS A 132 -15.74 -17.20 0.90
N SER A 133 -15.55 -16.49 -0.22
CA SER A 133 -15.34 -17.08 -1.55
C SER A 133 -13.87 -17.43 -1.84
N GLN A 134 -12.99 -17.38 -0.86
CA GLN A 134 -11.58 -17.72 -1.04
C GLN A 134 -11.43 -19.21 -1.43
N HIS A 135 -10.59 -19.49 -2.41
CA HIS A 135 -10.26 -20.88 -2.81
C HIS A 135 -9.31 -21.57 -1.80
N TYR A 136 -9.13 -20.99 -0.64
CA TYR A 136 -8.27 -21.49 0.42
C TYR A 136 -9.10 -22.07 1.56
N ARG A 137 -9.06 -23.41 1.73
CA ARG A 137 -9.96 -24.14 2.65
C ARG A 137 -9.61 -24.00 4.13
N HIS A 138 -8.36 -23.66 4.45
CA HIS A 138 -7.89 -23.53 5.85
C HIS A 138 -8.02 -22.10 6.36
N SER A 139 -9.17 -21.46 6.06
CA SER A 139 -9.45 -20.09 6.52
C SER A 139 -10.80 -20.01 7.22
N GLU A 140 -10.89 -19.08 8.15
CA GLU A 140 -12.12 -18.68 8.84
C GLU A 140 -12.26 -17.14 8.73
N VAL A 141 -13.49 -16.64 8.77
CA VAL A 141 -13.81 -15.21 8.65
C VAL A 141 -14.43 -14.73 9.96
N TRP A 142 -13.89 -13.66 10.51
CA TRP A 142 -14.38 -13.00 11.72
C TRP A 142 -14.78 -11.56 11.40
N VAL A 143 -16.04 -11.24 11.66
CA VAL A 143 -16.57 -9.87 11.61
C VAL A 143 -16.38 -9.26 13.00
N LEU A 144 -15.60 -8.19 13.07
CA LEU A 144 -15.29 -7.47 14.30
C LEU A 144 -16.07 -6.16 14.30
N ASP A 145 -17.27 -6.17 14.91
CA ASP A 145 -18.20 -5.05 14.85
C ASP A 145 -18.10 -4.12 16.06
N ASP A 146 -17.60 -2.93 15.86
CA ASP A 146 -17.58 -1.87 16.87
C ASP A 146 -18.91 -1.11 16.96
N SER A 147 -19.85 -1.31 16.03
CA SER A 147 -21.16 -0.65 16.06
C SER A 147 -22.22 -1.41 16.89
N GLY A 148 -22.09 -2.74 17.01
CA GLY A 148 -23.01 -3.60 17.74
C GLY A 148 -24.40 -3.68 17.09
N ARG A 149 -24.47 -3.63 15.76
CA ARG A 149 -25.72 -3.67 14.99
C ARG A 149 -26.21 -5.10 14.83
N GLU A 150 -27.47 -5.34 15.17
CA GLU A 150 -28.09 -6.66 15.03
C GLU A 150 -28.08 -7.15 13.56
N GLU A 151 -28.31 -6.25 12.60
CA GLU A 151 -28.25 -6.62 11.18
C GLU A 151 -26.87 -7.10 10.73
N VAL A 152 -25.77 -6.61 11.34
CA VAL A 152 -24.42 -7.08 11.06
C VAL A 152 -24.20 -8.48 11.61
N GLU A 153 -24.67 -8.76 12.81
CA GLU A 153 -24.62 -10.10 13.41
C GLU A 153 -25.42 -11.11 12.57
N LEU A 154 -26.64 -10.73 12.16
CA LEU A 154 -27.50 -11.59 11.31
C LEU A 154 -26.82 -11.85 9.94
N LEU A 155 -26.21 -10.84 9.34
CA LEU A 155 -25.47 -10.98 8.09
C LEU A 155 -24.28 -11.95 8.26
N ALA A 156 -23.48 -11.77 9.30
CA ALA A 156 -22.33 -12.63 9.59
C ALA A 156 -22.78 -14.09 9.75
N ARG A 157 -23.80 -14.36 10.52
CA ARG A 157 -24.38 -15.70 10.72
C ARG A 157 -24.89 -16.30 9.41
N ARG A 158 -25.61 -15.53 8.59
CA ARG A 158 -26.12 -15.96 7.27
C ARG A 158 -25.01 -16.42 6.33
N LEU A 159 -23.87 -15.74 6.37
CA LEU A 159 -22.70 -16.04 5.53
C LEU A 159 -21.74 -17.07 6.14
N GLY A 160 -22.03 -17.59 7.33
CA GLY A 160 -21.17 -18.54 8.04
C GLY A 160 -19.89 -17.93 8.61
N CYS A 161 -19.90 -16.62 8.85
CA CYS A 161 -18.80 -15.91 9.51
C CYS A 161 -18.96 -15.94 11.02
N HIS A 162 -17.84 -15.93 11.74
CA HIS A 162 -17.83 -15.64 13.17
C HIS A 162 -18.13 -14.14 13.38
N TYR A 163 -18.87 -13.82 14.45
CA TYR A 163 -19.21 -12.47 14.82
C TYR A 163 -18.67 -12.12 16.20
N ARG A 164 -18.11 -10.95 16.31
CA ARG A 164 -17.64 -10.40 17.58
C ARG A 164 -18.02 -8.92 17.69
N HIS A 165 -18.78 -8.60 18.74
CA HIS A 165 -18.97 -7.25 19.22
C HIS A 165 -18.22 -7.07 20.55
N ARG A 166 -17.41 -6.03 20.67
CA ARG A 166 -16.74 -5.69 21.93
C ARG A 166 -17.49 -4.56 22.65
N PRO A 167 -17.74 -4.70 23.97
CA PRO A 167 -18.53 -3.73 24.72
C PRO A 167 -17.80 -2.39 24.91
N VAL A 168 -16.46 -2.39 24.93
CA VAL A 168 -15.63 -1.21 25.11
C VAL A 168 -14.81 -0.94 23.84
N ARG A 169 -15.08 0.20 23.21
CA ARG A 169 -14.41 0.66 22.00
C ARG A 169 -13.16 1.47 22.36
N SER A 170 -12.07 0.82 22.72
CA SER A 170 -10.78 1.48 22.90
C SER A 170 -9.91 1.32 21.66
N ALA A 171 -9.05 2.31 21.37
CA ALA A 171 -8.04 2.26 20.32
C ALA A 171 -8.57 1.93 18.90
N ALA A 172 -9.79 2.37 18.58
CA ALA A 172 -10.42 2.27 17.27
C ALA A 172 -10.17 0.92 16.55
N LYS A 173 -9.75 0.93 15.30
CA LYS A 173 -9.50 -0.26 14.48
C LYS A 173 -8.40 -1.16 15.06
N ALA A 174 -7.28 -0.61 15.53
CA ALA A 174 -6.19 -1.41 16.11
C ALA A 174 -6.65 -2.22 17.33
N GLY A 175 -7.41 -1.59 18.25
CA GLY A 175 -7.97 -2.28 19.41
C GLY A 175 -8.98 -3.36 19.02
N ASN A 176 -9.76 -3.15 17.95
CA ASN A 176 -10.69 -4.14 17.43
C ASN A 176 -9.94 -5.33 16.81
N LEU A 177 -8.91 -5.09 16.02
CA LEU A 177 -8.04 -6.14 15.49
C LEU A 177 -7.31 -6.91 16.59
N ASN A 178 -6.86 -6.24 17.65
CA ASN A 178 -6.23 -6.88 18.80
C ASN A 178 -7.22 -7.77 19.59
N ASP A 179 -8.49 -7.37 19.68
CA ASP A 179 -9.54 -8.23 20.26
C ASP A 179 -9.70 -9.50 19.41
N GLY A 180 -9.80 -9.37 18.09
CA GLY A 180 -9.84 -10.51 17.18
C GLY A 180 -8.59 -11.38 17.24
N LEU A 181 -7.41 -10.79 17.38
CA LEU A 181 -6.15 -11.53 17.52
C LEU A 181 -6.14 -12.40 18.78
N ARG A 182 -6.69 -11.92 19.90
CA ARG A 182 -6.80 -12.68 21.15
C ARG A 182 -7.79 -13.86 21.08
N LEU A 183 -8.84 -13.72 20.27
CA LEU A 183 -9.90 -14.74 20.16
C LEU A 183 -9.56 -15.87 19.19
N THR A 184 -8.57 -15.68 18.33
CA THR A 184 -8.23 -16.60 17.25
C THR A 184 -6.87 -17.24 17.46
N HIS A 185 -6.59 -18.37 16.80
CA HIS A 185 -5.37 -19.16 17.02
C HIS A 185 -4.74 -19.66 15.71
N SER A 186 -5.02 -19.00 14.57
CA SER A 186 -4.44 -19.35 13.27
C SER A 186 -2.98 -18.91 13.16
N ASP A 187 -2.23 -19.52 12.24
CA ASP A 187 -0.82 -19.21 12.00
C ASP A 187 -0.62 -17.83 11.35
N LEU A 188 -1.59 -17.44 10.52
CA LEU A 188 -1.60 -16.20 9.76
C LEU A 188 -2.89 -15.42 9.99
N ILE A 189 -2.78 -14.10 9.94
CA ILE A 189 -3.89 -13.15 10.05
C ILE A 189 -3.97 -12.36 8.75
N ALA A 190 -5.11 -12.43 8.07
CA ALA A 190 -5.44 -11.57 6.95
C ALA A 190 -6.40 -10.46 7.41
N VAL A 191 -6.21 -9.23 6.94
CA VAL A 191 -7.05 -8.09 7.30
C VAL A 191 -7.63 -7.45 6.05
N PHE A 192 -8.94 -7.26 6.06
CA PHE A 192 -9.67 -6.50 5.03
C PHE A 192 -10.58 -5.49 5.71
N ASP A 193 -10.55 -4.23 5.25
CA ASP A 193 -11.56 -3.25 5.63
C ASP A 193 -12.91 -3.65 5.04
N ALA A 194 -13.99 -3.21 5.69
CA ALA A 194 -15.36 -3.59 5.34
C ALA A 194 -15.80 -3.21 3.92
N ASP A 195 -15.07 -2.29 3.27
CA ASP A 195 -15.30 -1.82 1.92
C ASP A 195 -14.36 -2.45 0.87
N PHE A 196 -13.51 -3.42 1.26
CA PHE A 196 -12.59 -4.13 0.38
C PHE A 196 -13.09 -5.54 0.04
N ILE A 197 -12.99 -5.93 -1.22
CA ILE A 197 -13.43 -7.24 -1.72
C ILE A 197 -12.20 -8.02 -2.19
N PRO A 198 -11.73 -9.03 -1.44
CA PRO A 198 -10.59 -9.84 -1.87
C PRO A 198 -10.95 -10.71 -3.08
N GLN A 199 -10.00 -10.84 -4.00
CA GLN A 199 -10.11 -11.79 -5.10
C GLN A 199 -10.05 -13.23 -4.59
N ARG A 200 -10.75 -14.17 -5.26
CA ARG A 200 -10.86 -15.57 -4.85
C ARG A 200 -9.54 -16.32 -4.63
N HIS A 201 -8.46 -15.86 -5.29
CA HIS A 201 -7.13 -16.45 -5.20
C HIS A 201 -6.19 -15.69 -4.26
N TYR A 202 -6.70 -14.72 -3.52
CA TYR A 202 -5.89 -13.84 -2.68
C TYR A 202 -5.02 -14.64 -1.69
N LEU A 203 -5.64 -15.49 -0.87
CA LEU A 203 -4.90 -16.26 0.14
C LEU A 203 -3.94 -17.26 -0.51
N GLU A 204 -4.35 -17.98 -1.57
CA GLU A 204 -3.46 -18.90 -2.28
C GLU A 204 -2.19 -18.22 -2.78
N ARG A 205 -2.28 -16.94 -3.18
CA ARG A 205 -1.16 -16.16 -3.70
C ARG A 205 -0.26 -15.58 -2.59
N CYS A 206 -0.80 -15.39 -1.39
CA CYS A 206 -0.09 -14.73 -0.29
C CYS A 206 0.57 -15.71 0.68
N VAL A 207 -0.11 -16.79 1.05
CA VAL A 207 0.33 -17.66 2.16
C VAL A 207 1.67 -18.35 1.91
N GLY A 208 2.04 -18.60 0.66
CA GLY A 208 3.30 -19.27 0.32
C GLY A 208 4.55 -18.43 0.62
N PHE A 209 4.45 -17.12 0.71
CA PHE A 209 5.57 -16.26 1.11
C PHE A 209 6.00 -16.53 2.55
N PHE A 210 5.09 -16.97 3.41
CA PHE A 210 5.36 -17.30 4.81
C PHE A 210 6.08 -18.64 5.02
N ARG A 211 6.44 -19.36 3.96
CA ARG A 211 7.40 -20.46 4.02
C ARG A 211 8.80 -19.96 4.42
N HIS A 212 9.10 -18.72 4.10
CA HIS A 212 10.30 -18.04 4.61
C HIS A 212 10.03 -17.59 6.05
N PRO A 213 10.84 -18.05 7.01
CA PRO A 213 10.58 -17.82 8.44
C PRO A 213 10.70 -16.35 8.85
N ASP A 214 11.44 -15.55 8.11
CA ASP A 214 11.68 -14.13 8.34
C ASP A 214 10.55 -13.23 7.81
N VAL A 215 9.61 -13.76 7.00
CA VAL A 215 8.49 -12.97 6.48
C VAL A 215 7.44 -12.76 7.56
N GLY A 216 7.29 -11.50 7.98
CA GLY A 216 6.32 -11.08 8.99
C GLY A 216 5.00 -10.57 8.39
N LEU A 217 5.05 -9.91 7.21
CA LEU A 217 3.87 -9.33 6.58
C LEU A 217 4.01 -9.34 5.06
N VAL A 218 2.90 -9.59 4.37
CA VAL A 218 2.76 -9.46 2.91
C VAL A 218 1.63 -8.46 2.64
N GLN A 219 1.98 -7.30 2.08
CA GLN A 219 1.04 -6.28 1.63
C GLN A 219 0.72 -6.48 0.16
N THR A 220 -0.56 -6.48 -0.19
CA THR A 220 -0.95 -6.56 -1.61
C THR A 220 -1.40 -5.19 -2.14
N PRO A 221 -1.38 -5.01 -3.47
CA PRO A 221 -1.96 -3.82 -4.08
C PRO A 221 -3.46 -3.74 -3.84
N GLN A 222 -3.95 -2.52 -3.67
CA GLN A 222 -5.37 -2.20 -3.68
C GLN A 222 -5.74 -1.65 -5.05
N HIS A 223 -6.97 -1.90 -5.47
CA HIS A 223 -7.53 -1.36 -6.69
C HIS A 223 -8.96 -0.87 -6.43
N PHE A 224 -9.25 0.35 -6.84
CA PHE A 224 -10.56 0.97 -6.63
C PHE A 224 -11.51 0.59 -7.76
N ILE A 225 -12.70 0.09 -7.41
CA ILE A 225 -13.77 -0.20 -8.38
C ILE A 225 -14.38 1.11 -8.87
N ASN A 226 -14.50 2.10 -7.97
CA ASN A 226 -15.02 3.40 -8.28
C ASN A 226 -13.94 4.24 -8.97
N VAL A 227 -14.32 4.89 -10.06
CA VAL A 227 -13.43 5.81 -10.77
C VAL A 227 -13.23 7.06 -9.92
N ASP A 228 -11.99 7.54 -9.85
CA ASP A 228 -11.67 8.81 -9.19
C ASP A 228 -12.50 9.96 -9.78
N PRO A 229 -13.26 10.71 -8.96
CA PRO A 229 -14.15 11.75 -9.46
C PRO A 229 -13.42 12.89 -10.19
N VAL A 230 -12.20 13.24 -9.77
CA VAL A 230 -11.41 14.31 -10.38
C VAL A 230 -10.93 13.86 -11.77
N MET A 231 -10.38 12.66 -11.88
CA MET A 231 -9.93 12.09 -13.15
C MET A 231 -11.09 11.96 -14.14
N ARG A 232 -12.26 11.51 -13.66
CA ARG A 232 -13.46 11.38 -14.46
C ARG A 232 -13.96 12.75 -14.97
N ASN A 233 -14.05 13.75 -14.10
CA ASN A 233 -14.51 15.09 -14.45
C ASN A 233 -13.58 15.80 -15.43
N LEU A 234 -12.28 15.50 -15.38
CA LEU A 234 -11.28 16.03 -16.30
C LEU A 234 -11.12 15.21 -17.59
N GLY A 235 -11.79 14.06 -17.71
CA GLY A 235 -11.62 13.13 -18.84
C GLY A 235 -10.22 12.54 -18.95
N MET A 236 -9.48 12.46 -17.82
CA MET A 236 -8.08 12.07 -17.77
C MET A 236 -7.87 10.59 -17.37
N GLU A 237 -8.92 9.81 -17.17
CA GLU A 237 -8.89 8.40 -16.72
C GLU A 237 -7.98 7.51 -17.57
N ARG A 238 -7.82 7.81 -18.87
CA ARG A 238 -6.96 7.05 -19.78
C ARG A 238 -5.50 7.49 -19.78
N TRP A 239 -5.20 8.64 -19.20
CA TRP A 239 -3.90 9.30 -19.30
C TRP A 239 -3.14 9.36 -17.98
N MET A 240 -3.86 9.39 -16.88
CA MET A 240 -3.30 9.50 -15.54
C MET A 240 -3.83 8.39 -14.63
N LEU A 241 -2.95 7.87 -13.79
CA LEU A 241 -3.32 6.97 -12.71
C LEU A 241 -3.73 7.80 -11.50
N PRO A 242 -4.77 7.41 -10.75
CA PRO A 242 -5.06 7.98 -9.44
C PRO A 242 -3.84 7.85 -8.51
N ASP A 243 -3.73 8.75 -7.53
CA ASP A 243 -2.59 8.77 -6.62
C ASP A 243 -2.45 7.44 -5.83
N GLU A 244 -3.57 6.87 -5.41
CA GLU A 244 -3.62 5.59 -4.71
C GLU A 244 -3.09 4.45 -5.57
N GLU A 245 -3.45 4.39 -6.86
CA GLU A 245 -2.89 3.39 -7.76
C GLU A 245 -1.39 3.60 -7.99
N SER A 246 -0.93 4.85 -8.05
CA SER A 246 0.48 5.19 -8.14
C SER A 246 1.26 4.70 -6.92
N PHE A 247 0.67 4.77 -5.72
CA PHE A 247 1.27 4.24 -4.51
C PHE A 247 1.52 2.73 -4.62
N TYR A 248 0.52 1.94 -5.00
CA TYR A 248 0.64 0.48 -5.07
C TYR A 248 1.40 -0.03 -6.29
N ARG A 249 1.31 0.67 -7.43
CA ARG A 249 1.97 0.25 -8.67
C ARG A 249 3.41 0.69 -8.77
N TRP A 250 3.80 1.73 -8.04
CA TRP A 250 5.13 2.31 -8.16
C TRP A 250 5.84 2.48 -6.82
N ILE A 251 5.26 3.17 -5.84
CA ILE A 251 5.94 3.50 -4.57
C ILE A 251 6.22 2.23 -3.75
N GLN A 252 5.23 1.38 -3.53
CA GLN A 252 5.41 0.13 -2.77
C GLN A 252 6.42 -0.84 -3.43
N PRO A 253 6.39 -1.12 -4.75
CA PRO A 253 7.43 -1.92 -5.38
C PRO A 253 8.85 -1.33 -5.28
N VAL A 254 8.99 0.01 -5.35
CA VAL A 254 10.27 0.68 -5.10
C VAL A 254 10.72 0.42 -3.67
N ARG A 255 9.83 0.59 -2.70
CA ARG A 255 10.09 0.31 -1.28
C ARG A 255 10.44 -1.15 -1.01
N ASP A 256 9.79 -2.09 -1.70
CA ASP A 256 10.12 -3.52 -1.61
C ASP A 256 11.58 -3.78 -2.02
N GLY A 257 12.05 -3.14 -3.10
CA GLY A 257 13.45 -3.21 -3.53
C GLY A 257 14.48 -2.71 -2.49
N TRP A 258 14.04 -1.93 -1.50
CA TRP A 258 14.83 -1.42 -0.38
C TRP A 258 14.51 -2.11 0.95
N GLY A 259 13.61 -3.10 0.94
CA GLY A 259 13.10 -3.75 2.13
C GLY A 259 12.35 -2.78 3.05
N ALA A 260 11.68 -1.77 2.51
CA ALA A 260 11.00 -0.70 3.23
C ALA A 260 9.49 -0.66 2.92
N VAL A 261 8.89 -1.80 2.60
CA VAL A 261 7.44 -1.94 2.42
C VAL A 261 6.72 -1.45 3.66
N VAL A 262 5.60 -0.77 3.47
CA VAL A 262 4.73 -0.32 4.57
C VAL A 262 3.45 -1.13 4.60
N CYS A 263 2.92 -1.37 5.80
CA CYS A 263 1.57 -1.85 5.98
C CYS A 263 0.59 -0.70 5.68
N ALA A 264 -0.37 -0.94 4.81
CA ALA A 264 -1.33 0.07 4.31
C ALA A 264 -2.76 -0.17 4.81
N GLY A 265 -2.90 -0.74 6.00
CA GLY A 265 -4.15 -0.84 6.75
C GLY A 265 -5.11 -1.93 6.32
N THR A 266 -5.13 -2.32 5.07
CA THR A 266 -6.02 -3.35 4.52
C THR A 266 -5.33 -4.19 3.46
N SER A 267 -5.94 -5.31 3.06
CA SER A 267 -5.42 -6.21 2.02
C SER A 267 -4.00 -6.69 2.31
N PHE A 268 -3.73 -7.08 3.53
CA PHE A 268 -2.45 -7.69 3.92
C PHE A 268 -2.65 -9.01 4.66
N VAL A 269 -1.60 -9.82 4.67
CA VAL A 269 -1.49 -11.02 5.51
C VAL A 269 -0.29 -10.83 6.43
N ALA A 270 -0.44 -11.11 7.70
CA ALA A 270 0.63 -11.05 8.70
C ALA A 270 0.82 -12.39 9.40
N ARG A 271 2.05 -12.70 9.77
CA ARG A 271 2.39 -13.83 10.63
C ARG A 271 1.94 -13.51 12.05
N ARG A 272 1.16 -14.41 12.67
CA ARG A 272 0.68 -14.24 14.05
C ARG A 272 1.83 -14.03 15.02
N SER A 273 2.86 -14.89 15.00
CA SER A 273 3.99 -14.78 15.92
C SER A 273 4.76 -13.46 15.77
N ALA A 274 4.76 -12.86 14.58
CA ALA A 274 5.35 -11.54 14.36
C ALA A 274 4.52 -10.43 15.02
N LEU A 275 3.20 -10.49 14.91
CA LEU A 275 2.31 -9.56 15.62
C LEU A 275 2.41 -9.72 17.13
N GLU A 276 2.41 -10.95 17.63
CA GLU A 276 2.53 -11.24 19.07
C GLU A 276 3.85 -10.73 19.66
N GLN A 277 4.95 -10.85 18.91
CA GLN A 277 6.27 -10.36 19.32
C GLN A 277 6.31 -8.84 19.54
N ILE A 278 5.49 -8.08 18.82
CA ILE A 278 5.39 -6.62 18.99
C ILE A 278 4.23 -6.19 19.91
N GLY A 279 3.51 -7.16 20.52
CA GLY A 279 2.39 -6.91 21.42
C GLY A 279 1.04 -6.70 20.70
N GLY A 280 0.91 -7.09 19.43
CA GLY A 280 -0.27 -6.90 18.59
C GLY A 280 -0.17 -5.70 17.65
N PHE A 281 -1.31 -5.24 17.13
CA PHE A 281 -1.41 -4.02 16.35
C PHE A 281 -1.17 -2.80 17.25
N VAL A 282 -0.39 -1.82 16.78
CA VAL A 282 0.01 -0.67 17.60
C VAL A 282 -1.18 0.27 17.81
N GLU A 283 -1.67 0.38 19.04
CA GLU A 283 -2.89 1.13 19.36
C GLU A 283 -2.70 2.66 19.45
N PRO A 284 -1.62 3.18 20.09
CA PRO A 284 -1.50 4.63 20.34
C PRO A 284 -0.92 5.39 19.14
N ALA A 285 -1.48 5.17 17.94
CA ALA A 285 -1.00 5.84 16.73
C ALA A 285 -2.17 6.21 15.81
N LEU A 286 -2.09 7.37 15.16
CA LEU A 286 -3.08 7.82 14.17
C LEU A 286 -3.06 6.93 12.90
N SER A 287 -1.87 6.45 12.50
CA SER A 287 -1.67 5.49 11.41
C SER A 287 -1.12 4.20 12.02
N GLU A 288 -2.00 3.46 12.68
CA GLU A 288 -1.66 2.24 13.43
C GLU A 288 -1.02 1.16 12.56
N ASP A 289 -1.43 1.07 11.32
CA ASP A 289 -0.95 0.16 10.29
C ASP A 289 0.51 0.45 9.92
N PHE A 290 0.81 1.72 9.61
CA PHE A 290 2.16 2.16 9.28
C PHE A 290 3.12 1.92 10.44
N VAL A 291 2.71 2.28 11.66
CA VAL A 291 3.54 2.08 12.87
C VAL A 291 3.69 0.60 13.20
N THR A 292 2.66 -0.22 13.00
CA THR A 292 2.74 -1.70 13.12
C THR A 292 3.77 -2.26 12.15
N GLY A 293 3.78 -1.80 10.88
CA GLY A 293 4.78 -2.18 9.90
C GLY A 293 6.21 -1.81 10.33
N ILE A 294 6.41 -0.60 10.89
CA ILE A 294 7.71 -0.18 11.44
C ILE A 294 8.12 -1.05 12.63
N ALA A 295 7.19 -1.34 13.55
CA ALA A 295 7.46 -2.17 14.72
C ALA A 295 7.92 -3.58 14.32
N LEU A 296 7.26 -4.22 13.35
CA LEU A 296 7.68 -5.49 12.78
C LEU A 296 9.10 -5.42 12.20
N ARG A 297 9.39 -4.38 11.41
CA ARG A 297 10.73 -4.17 10.83
C ARG A 297 11.81 -4.01 11.89
N ARG A 298 11.53 -3.29 12.96
CA ARG A 298 12.47 -3.08 14.09
C ARG A 298 12.78 -4.39 14.82
N GLN A 299 11.90 -5.38 14.78
CA GLN A 299 12.12 -6.73 15.32
C GLN A 299 12.79 -7.67 14.31
N GLY A 300 13.19 -7.17 13.13
CA GLY A 300 13.90 -7.94 12.12
C GLY A 300 13.01 -8.66 11.09
N TRP A 301 11.69 -8.50 11.15
CA TRP A 301 10.79 -9.11 10.19
C TRP A 301 10.87 -8.47 8.81
N SER A 302 10.81 -9.29 7.78
CA SER A 302 10.68 -8.85 6.39
C SER A 302 9.22 -8.53 6.06
N LEU A 303 8.99 -7.36 5.45
CA LEU A 303 7.71 -6.96 4.86
C LEU A 303 7.87 -6.97 3.34
N LEU A 304 6.91 -7.58 2.62
CA LEU A 304 6.94 -7.78 1.16
C LEU A 304 5.72 -7.15 0.49
#